data_8a843a63e2820d1fab6ed7d1df46d45f
#
_entry.id   8a843a63e2820d1fab6ed7d1df46d45f
#
_cell.length_a   1.000
_cell.length_b   1.000
_cell.length_c   1.000
_cell.angle_alpha   90.00
_cell.angle_beta   90.00
_cell.angle_gamma   90.00
#
_symmetry.space_group_name_H-M   'P 1'
#
loop_
_entity.id
_entity.type
_entity.pdbx_description
1 polymer ?
#
loop_
_entity_poly.entity_id
_entity_poly.type
_entity_poly.pdbx_seq_one_letter_code
_entity_poly.pdbx_strand_id
1 'polypeptide(L)'
;MKVRILGVQPGTVTDGMSNEEYFQKQLELVRERYDGESLVVFPELMTGIYFGYVREKRWFKYAEDFLTGPTTTAMLDLCKELGTNICYSLFEKDGDMYYNTLGLVSPIRGVVGKYRKIHLPGGDLRYNECYEKYYFASGDQIPVFDLDNGVKVAMMTCYDRSFPELWRAYYLRGAEIICVPACTMGLRKDMFVTELQTRALESHSYVIALNRAGEEKTENEDKPRIHFGKSLIIDPLGNIVASLEDEQWTTLSTEIDTDNIRYARARLNWERDRHPELYGIISDVNYAREGLIYERGF
;
A
#
# COMPACT_ATOMS: atom_id res chain seq x y z
N MET A 1 19.72 9.29 -9.97
CA MET A 1 19.04 8.59 -11.10
C MET A 1 17.60 9.03 -11.16
N LYS A 2 17.09 9.29 -12.38
CA LYS A 2 15.69 9.67 -12.58
C LYS A 2 14.80 8.44 -12.69
N VAL A 3 13.65 8.47 -12.03
CA VAL A 3 12.62 7.42 -12.05
C VAL A 3 11.26 8.07 -12.27
N ARG A 4 10.57 7.72 -13.33
CA ARG A 4 9.21 8.19 -13.60
C ARG A 4 8.20 7.23 -12.98
N ILE A 5 7.20 7.78 -12.31
CA ILE A 5 6.20 7.03 -11.54
C ILE A 5 4.82 7.39 -12.04
N LEU A 6 3.96 6.38 -12.22
CA LEU A 6 2.53 6.52 -12.47
C LEU A 6 1.76 5.87 -11.32
N GLY A 7 1.04 6.66 -10.55
CA GLY A 7 0.14 6.19 -9.49
C GLY A 7 -1.32 6.24 -9.93
N VAL A 8 -2.08 5.20 -9.64
CA VAL A 8 -3.50 5.10 -9.98
C VAL A 8 -4.37 5.51 -8.79
N GLN A 9 -5.24 6.50 -8.97
CA GLN A 9 -6.33 6.84 -8.07
C GLN A 9 -7.66 6.50 -8.75
N PRO A 10 -8.20 5.28 -8.56
CA PRO A 10 -9.49 4.92 -9.13
C PRO A 10 -10.62 5.59 -8.37
N GLY A 11 -11.80 5.56 -8.97
CA GLY A 11 -13.04 5.72 -8.24
C GLY A 11 -13.36 4.50 -7.38
N THR A 12 -14.60 4.40 -6.95
CA THR A 12 -15.14 3.24 -6.23
C THR A 12 -15.98 2.36 -7.15
N VAL A 13 -16.30 1.16 -6.69
CA VAL A 13 -17.30 0.32 -7.36
C VAL A 13 -18.68 0.97 -7.19
N THR A 14 -19.27 1.38 -8.29
CA THR A 14 -20.61 2.01 -8.30
C THR A 14 -21.72 0.99 -8.52
N ASP A 15 -22.97 1.37 -8.24
CA ASP A 15 -24.13 0.51 -8.46
C ASP A 15 -24.16 -0.05 -9.90
N GLY A 16 -24.29 -1.36 -10.01
CA GLY A 16 -24.35 -2.08 -11.28
C GLY A 16 -22.97 -2.41 -11.89
N MET A 17 -21.87 -1.89 -11.36
CA MET A 17 -20.53 -2.24 -11.81
C MET A 17 -20.07 -3.55 -11.15
N SER A 18 -19.61 -4.48 -11.94
CA SER A 18 -18.96 -5.70 -11.45
C SER A 18 -17.52 -5.43 -11.01
N ASN A 19 -16.97 -6.31 -10.18
CA ASN A 19 -15.55 -6.24 -9.81
C ASN A 19 -14.64 -6.35 -11.05
N GLU A 20 -15.03 -7.16 -12.03
CA GLU A 20 -14.27 -7.30 -13.28
C GLU A 20 -14.24 -5.99 -14.08
N GLU A 21 -15.39 -5.34 -14.27
CA GLU A 21 -15.46 -4.04 -14.95
C GLU A 21 -14.65 -2.97 -14.21
N TYR A 22 -14.71 -2.97 -12.86
CA TYR A 22 -13.91 -2.08 -12.03
C TYR A 22 -12.41 -2.30 -12.22
N PHE A 23 -11.99 -3.55 -12.28
CA PHE A 23 -10.59 -3.92 -12.49
C PHE A 23 -10.14 -3.52 -13.91
N GLN A 24 -10.88 -3.88 -14.95
CA GLN A 24 -10.56 -3.56 -16.33
C GLN A 24 -10.47 -2.05 -16.57
N LYS A 25 -11.36 -1.26 -15.98
CA LYS A 25 -11.32 0.20 -16.09
C LYS A 25 -10.02 0.81 -15.55
N GLN A 26 -9.42 0.23 -14.50
CA GLN A 26 -8.10 0.69 -14.03
C GLN A 26 -7.00 0.37 -15.03
N LEU A 27 -7.04 -0.82 -15.67
CA LEU A 27 -6.05 -1.18 -16.68
C LEU A 27 -6.14 -0.28 -17.91
N GLU A 28 -7.36 0.04 -18.36
CA GLU A 28 -7.62 0.99 -19.44
C GLU A 28 -7.08 2.38 -19.09
N LEU A 29 -7.38 2.88 -17.88
CA LEU A 29 -6.86 4.15 -17.39
C LEU A 29 -5.33 4.22 -17.44
N VAL A 30 -4.65 3.13 -17.03
CA VAL A 30 -3.17 3.06 -17.12
C VAL A 30 -2.72 3.11 -18.58
N ARG A 31 -3.33 2.34 -19.49
CA ARG A 31 -2.98 2.36 -20.93
C ARG A 31 -3.12 3.74 -21.54
N GLU A 32 -4.19 4.46 -21.17
CA GLU A 32 -4.46 5.82 -21.68
C GLU A 32 -3.47 6.86 -21.14
N ARG A 33 -2.96 6.67 -19.94
CA ARG A 33 -2.16 7.68 -19.22
C ARG A 33 -0.67 7.39 -19.21
N TYR A 34 -0.28 6.16 -19.52
CA TYR A 34 1.13 5.75 -19.52
C TYR A 34 1.94 6.49 -20.59
N ASP A 35 3.07 7.07 -20.19
CA ASP A 35 3.99 7.83 -21.02
C ASP A 35 5.45 7.48 -20.71
N GLY A 36 5.74 6.16 -20.59
CA GLY A 36 7.10 5.66 -20.37
C GLY A 36 7.59 5.72 -18.92
N GLU A 37 6.69 5.63 -17.95
CA GLU A 37 7.04 5.53 -16.54
C GLU A 37 7.80 4.22 -16.21
N SER A 38 8.69 4.28 -15.22
CA SER A 38 9.52 3.14 -14.79
C SER A 38 8.83 2.26 -13.77
N LEU A 39 7.80 2.80 -13.10
CA LEU A 39 7.02 2.12 -12.10
C LEU A 39 5.56 2.59 -12.13
N VAL A 40 4.63 1.65 -12.29
CA VAL A 40 3.20 1.86 -12.11
C VAL A 40 2.79 1.30 -10.76
N VAL A 41 1.96 2.04 -9.99
CA VAL A 41 1.50 1.62 -8.67
C VAL A 41 -0.02 1.71 -8.60
N PHE A 42 -0.66 0.61 -8.21
CA PHE A 42 -2.10 0.52 -8.00
C PHE A 42 -2.46 0.61 -6.50
N PRO A 43 -3.71 0.94 -6.14
CA PRO A 43 -4.16 0.99 -4.74
C PRO A 43 -4.37 -0.39 -4.12
N GLU A 44 -4.74 -0.43 -2.82
CA GLU A 44 -5.04 -1.63 -2.06
C GLU A 44 -6.30 -2.34 -2.57
N LEU A 45 -6.27 -3.70 -2.64
CA LEU A 45 -7.39 -4.56 -3.06
C LEU A 45 -8.06 -4.04 -4.35
N MET A 46 -7.25 -3.80 -5.37
CA MET A 46 -7.62 -3.11 -6.60
C MET A 46 -8.63 -3.87 -7.46
N THR A 47 -8.93 -5.13 -7.15
CA THR A 47 -9.76 -5.99 -7.99
C THR A 47 -11.26 -5.86 -7.78
N GLY A 48 -11.71 -4.97 -6.88
CA GLY A 48 -13.14 -4.75 -6.65
C GLY A 48 -13.45 -3.91 -5.42
N ILE A 49 -14.68 -4.07 -4.95
CA ILE A 49 -15.18 -3.38 -3.76
C ILE A 49 -14.36 -3.73 -2.52
N TYR A 50 -14.16 -2.74 -1.63
CA TYR A 50 -13.51 -3.01 -0.35
C TYR A 50 -14.51 -3.61 0.64
N PHE A 51 -14.35 -4.88 0.92
CA PHE A 51 -15.25 -5.68 1.76
C PHE A 51 -14.84 -5.76 3.25
N GLY A 52 -13.76 -5.13 3.65
CA GLY A 52 -13.23 -5.20 5.02
C GLY A 52 -14.14 -4.64 6.11
N TYR A 53 -15.27 -4.00 5.75
CA TYR A 53 -16.24 -3.44 6.69
C TYR A 53 -17.48 -4.31 6.94
N VAL A 54 -17.59 -5.42 6.24
CA VAL A 54 -18.66 -6.39 6.44
C VAL A 54 -18.08 -7.78 6.73
N ARG A 55 -18.77 -8.59 7.53
CA ARG A 55 -18.33 -9.93 7.88
C ARG A 55 -19.16 -10.98 7.15
N GLU A 56 -18.76 -11.30 5.91
CA GLU A 56 -19.52 -12.19 5.05
C GLU A 56 -18.62 -13.20 4.33
N LYS A 57 -19.00 -14.47 4.39
CA LYS A 57 -18.23 -15.55 3.74
C LYS A 57 -18.18 -15.46 2.22
N ARG A 58 -19.15 -14.77 1.59
CA ARG A 58 -19.24 -14.65 0.14
C ARG A 58 -18.00 -14.01 -0.50
N TRP A 59 -17.24 -13.19 0.25
CA TRP A 59 -16.06 -12.48 -0.26
C TRP A 59 -14.86 -13.40 -0.49
N PHE A 60 -14.76 -14.53 0.21
CA PHE A 60 -13.68 -15.49 0.01
C PHE A 60 -13.62 -16.08 -1.42
N LYS A 61 -14.71 -16.02 -2.19
CA LYS A 61 -14.72 -16.47 -3.59
C LYS A 61 -13.85 -15.61 -4.53
N TYR A 62 -13.46 -14.41 -4.11
CA TYR A 62 -12.59 -13.52 -4.88
C TYR A 62 -11.11 -13.69 -4.54
N ALA A 63 -10.78 -14.56 -3.59
CA ALA A 63 -9.40 -14.87 -3.29
C ALA A 63 -8.80 -15.78 -4.37
N GLU A 64 -7.58 -15.48 -4.76
CA GLU A 64 -6.88 -16.15 -5.86
C GLU A 64 -5.45 -16.56 -5.47
N ASP A 65 -4.90 -17.55 -6.17
CA ASP A 65 -3.49 -17.91 -6.04
C ASP A 65 -2.59 -16.77 -6.55
N PHE A 66 -1.57 -16.45 -5.78
CA PHE A 66 -0.70 -15.30 -6.10
C PHE A 66 0.04 -15.46 -7.43
N LEU A 67 0.49 -16.65 -7.80
CA LEU A 67 1.30 -16.84 -9.01
C LEU A 67 0.48 -17.09 -10.26
N THR A 68 -0.65 -17.79 -10.12
CA THR A 68 -1.44 -18.31 -11.25
C THR A 68 -2.81 -17.66 -11.37
N GLY A 69 -3.18 -16.81 -10.42
CA GLY A 69 -4.46 -16.11 -10.40
C GLY A 69 -4.63 -15.10 -11.52
N PRO A 70 -5.87 -14.74 -11.84
CA PRO A 70 -6.18 -13.81 -12.94
C PRO A 70 -5.55 -12.43 -12.77
N THR A 71 -5.47 -11.90 -11.53
CA THR A 71 -4.88 -10.57 -11.29
C THR A 71 -3.40 -10.56 -11.64
N THR A 72 -2.60 -11.50 -11.12
CA THR A 72 -1.17 -11.56 -11.43
C THR A 72 -0.92 -11.80 -12.92
N THR A 73 -1.74 -12.65 -13.56
CA THR A 73 -1.67 -12.86 -15.01
C THR A 73 -1.90 -11.56 -15.78
N ALA A 74 -2.96 -10.83 -15.48
CA ALA A 74 -3.25 -9.54 -16.10
C ALA A 74 -2.15 -8.50 -15.86
N MET A 75 -1.56 -8.47 -14.66
CA MET A 75 -0.45 -7.57 -14.34
C MET A 75 0.82 -7.93 -15.10
N LEU A 76 1.12 -9.21 -15.29
CA LEU A 76 2.24 -9.65 -16.12
C LEU A 76 2.06 -9.26 -17.59
N ASP A 77 0.85 -9.38 -18.11
CA ASP A 77 0.54 -9.00 -19.48
C ASP A 77 0.65 -7.48 -19.67
N LEU A 78 0.05 -6.69 -18.79
CA LEU A 78 0.16 -5.21 -18.80
C LEU A 78 1.62 -4.75 -18.63
N CYS A 79 2.36 -5.39 -17.73
CA CYS A 79 3.78 -5.12 -17.49
C CYS A 79 4.63 -5.33 -18.75
N LYS A 80 4.40 -6.41 -19.46
CA LYS A 80 5.08 -6.70 -20.75
C LYS A 80 4.64 -5.75 -21.86
N GLU A 81 3.35 -5.45 -21.97
CA GLU A 81 2.76 -4.53 -22.91
C GLU A 81 3.41 -3.14 -22.81
N LEU A 82 3.54 -2.63 -21.59
CA LEU A 82 4.06 -1.29 -21.31
C LEU A 82 5.59 -1.25 -21.16
N GLY A 83 6.25 -2.38 -20.94
CA GLY A 83 7.68 -2.44 -20.67
C GLY A 83 8.10 -1.84 -19.33
N THR A 84 7.25 -1.91 -18.30
CA THR A 84 7.45 -1.24 -17.01
C THR A 84 7.22 -2.15 -15.81
N ASN A 85 7.82 -1.82 -14.66
CA ASN A 85 7.52 -2.51 -13.42
C ASN A 85 6.14 -2.10 -12.88
N ILE A 86 5.39 -3.03 -12.30
CA ILE A 86 4.06 -2.77 -11.73
C ILE A 86 3.98 -3.30 -10.30
N CYS A 87 3.61 -2.40 -9.37
CA CYS A 87 3.19 -2.74 -8.01
C CYS A 87 1.66 -2.79 -7.98
N TYR A 88 1.09 -3.90 -7.57
CA TYR A 88 -0.35 -4.18 -7.58
C TYR A 88 -0.81 -4.87 -6.31
N SER A 89 -2.12 -5.00 -6.11
CA SER A 89 -2.71 -5.61 -4.93
C SER A 89 -3.80 -6.60 -5.27
N LEU A 90 -3.89 -7.67 -4.47
CA LEU A 90 -4.92 -8.71 -4.63
C LEU A 90 -5.31 -9.34 -3.29
N PHE A 91 -6.45 -10.03 -3.28
CA PHE A 91 -6.86 -10.94 -2.23
C PHE A 91 -6.26 -12.32 -2.49
N GLU A 92 -5.18 -12.65 -1.80
CA GLU A 92 -4.44 -13.91 -2.00
C GLU A 92 -5.06 -15.05 -1.21
N LYS A 93 -5.11 -16.24 -1.83
CA LYS A 93 -5.33 -17.52 -1.20
C LYS A 93 -4.05 -18.36 -1.31
N ASP A 94 -3.56 -18.87 -0.17
CA ASP A 94 -2.40 -19.76 -0.10
C ASP A 94 -2.76 -20.94 0.83
N GLY A 95 -3.07 -22.08 0.23
CA GLY A 95 -3.63 -23.23 0.93
C GLY A 95 -4.95 -22.87 1.61
N ASP A 96 -4.99 -23.00 2.93
CA ASP A 96 -6.16 -22.67 3.75
C ASP A 96 -6.11 -21.21 4.32
N MET A 97 -5.07 -20.47 3.99
CA MET A 97 -4.86 -19.13 4.49
C MET A 97 -5.15 -18.07 3.43
N TYR A 98 -5.51 -16.88 3.88
CA TYR A 98 -5.87 -15.76 3.02
C TYR A 98 -5.09 -14.52 3.45
N TYR A 99 -4.68 -13.69 2.49
CA TYR A 99 -3.84 -12.52 2.75
C TYR A 99 -4.28 -11.31 1.91
N ASN A 100 -4.06 -10.12 2.45
CA ASN A 100 -4.06 -8.88 1.69
C ASN A 100 -2.62 -8.69 1.17
N THR A 101 -2.43 -8.86 -0.14
CA THR A 101 -1.10 -9.03 -0.73
C THR A 101 -0.81 -7.97 -1.78
N LEU A 102 0.41 -7.42 -1.73
CA LEU A 102 0.99 -6.63 -2.81
C LEU A 102 1.95 -7.49 -3.60
N GLY A 103 1.87 -7.39 -4.92
CA GLY A 103 2.82 -8.00 -5.84
C GLY A 103 3.65 -6.96 -6.58
N LEU A 104 4.87 -7.35 -6.95
CA LEU A 104 5.72 -6.61 -7.87
C LEU A 104 6.05 -7.49 -9.07
N VAL A 105 5.78 -6.99 -10.28
CA VAL A 105 6.14 -7.64 -11.54
C VAL A 105 7.09 -6.76 -12.34
N SER A 106 7.91 -7.42 -13.14
CA SER A 106 8.92 -6.83 -14.03
C SER A 106 8.73 -7.35 -15.46
N PRO A 107 8.85 -6.52 -16.47
CA PRO A 107 8.78 -6.97 -17.87
C PRO A 107 9.90 -7.92 -18.26
N ILE A 108 11.02 -7.92 -17.51
CA ILE A 108 12.20 -8.75 -17.78
C ILE A 108 12.19 -10.03 -16.93
N ARG A 109 11.81 -9.94 -15.63
CA ARG A 109 11.93 -11.02 -14.66
C ARG A 109 10.62 -11.75 -14.35
N GLY A 110 9.47 -11.23 -14.84
CA GLY A 110 8.16 -11.74 -14.46
C GLY A 110 7.79 -11.33 -13.02
N VAL A 111 7.31 -12.26 -12.23
CA VAL A 111 7.00 -12.00 -10.80
C VAL A 111 8.31 -11.79 -10.03
N VAL A 112 8.51 -10.59 -9.50
CA VAL A 112 9.69 -10.23 -8.68
C VAL A 112 9.51 -10.70 -7.24
N GLY A 113 8.32 -10.52 -6.69
CA GLY A 113 7.99 -10.96 -5.35
C GLY A 113 6.69 -10.37 -4.82
N LYS A 114 6.43 -10.65 -3.54
CA LYS A 114 5.21 -10.20 -2.85
C LYS A 114 5.48 -9.71 -1.43
N TYR A 115 4.56 -8.87 -0.95
CA TYR A 115 4.45 -8.46 0.44
C TYR A 115 3.03 -8.78 0.92
N ARG A 116 2.90 -9.46 2.04
CA ARG A 116 1.63 -9.70 2.73
C ARG A 116 1.46 -8.69 3.86
N LYS A 117 0.32 -8.01 3.93
CA LYS A 117 0.02 -7.03 4.97
C LYS A 117 0.28 -7.60 6.36
N ILE A 118 1.10 -6.91 7.15
CA ILE A 118 1.52 -7.37 8.48
C ILE A 118 0.50 -6.91 9.53
N HIS A 119 0.12 -5.62 9.49
CA HIS A 119 -0.75 -5.05 10.50
C HIS A 119 -2.18 -4.99 9.97
N LEU A 120 -3.05 -5.81 10.57
CA LEU A 120 -4.46 -5.92 10.21
C LEU A 120 -5.30 -5.10 11.19
N PRO A 121 -6.04 -4.07 10.73
CA PRO A 121 -6.98 -3.36 11.59
C PRO A 121 -8.13 -4.29 12.00
N GLY A 122 -8.74 -3.96 13.13
CA GLY A 122 -9.85 -4.72 13.67
C GLY A 122 -9.55 -5.28 15.06
N GLY A 123 -10.58 -5.49 15.84
CA GLY A 123 -10.49 -5.98 17.22
C GLY A 123 -11.73 -5.62 17.99
N ASP A 124 -11.76 -4.48 18.69
CA ASP A 124 -12.95 -4.04 19.39
C ASP A 124 -13.89 -3.30 18.42
N LEU A 125 -14.95 -3.99 18.05
CA LEU A 125 -15.97 -3.50 17.10
C LEU A 125 -16.73 -2.25 17.56
N ARG A 126 -16.63 -1.90 18.85
CA ARG A 126 -17.24 -0.67 19.38
C ARG A 126 -16.60 0.61 18.85
N TYR A 127 -15.33 0.51 18.39
CA TYR A 127 -14.54 1.67 17.96
C TYR A 127 -14.04 1.57 16.52
N ASN A 128 -14.02 0.37 15.95
CA ASN A 128 -13.49 0.15 14.61
C ASN A 128 -14.25 -0.99 13.91
N GLU A 129 -15.15 -0.63 13.03
CA GLU A 129 -15.95 -1.57 12.24
C GLU A 129 -15.16 -2.21 11.10
N CYS A 130 -13.89 -2.53 11.32
CA CYS A 130 -13.06 -3.19 10.33
C CYS A 130 -12.86 -4.66 10.69
N TYR A 131 -13.13 -5.54 9.73
CA TYR A 131 -13.07 -6.99 9.87
C TYR A 131 -11.90 -7.63 9.12
N GLU A 132 -10.82 -6.91 8.86
CA GLU A 132 -9.68 -7.49 8.13
C GLU A 132 -9.14 -8.76 8.81
N LYS A 133 -9.11 -8.81 10.14
CA LYS A 133 -8.71 -10.02 10.89
C LYS A 133 -9.65 -11.22 10.73
N TYR A 134 -10.83 -11.03 10.18
CA TYR A 134 -11.73 -12.12 9.80
C TYR A 134 -11.36 -12.74 8.46
N TYR A 135 -10.81 -11.93 7.57
CA TYR A 135 -10.48 -12.36 6.20
C TYR A 135 -9.02 -12.76 6.05
N PHE A 136 -8.10 -12.06 6.71
CA PHE A 136 -6.68 -12.15 6.43
C PHE A 136 -5.87 -12.64 7.62
N ALA A 137 -4.84 -13.42 7.31
CA ALA A 137 -3.72 -13.66 8.19
C ALA A 137 -2.67 -12.56 8.03
N SER A 138 -1.90 -12.30 9.08
CA SER A 138 -0.77 -11.37 9.03
C SER A 138 0.38 -11.95 8.21
N GLY A 139 1.05 -11.09 7.43
CA GLY A 139 2.32 -11.40 6.83
C GLY A 139 3.44 -11.52 7.87
N ASP A 140 4.53 -12.14 7.49
CA ASP A 140 5.67 -12.46 8.36
C ASP A 140 7.02 -11.98 7.79
N GLN A 141 7.01 -11.24 6.67
CA GLN A 141 8.22 -10.81 6.00
C GLN A 141 8.21 -9.32 5.67
N ILE A 142 9.40 -8.72 5.70
CA ILE A 142 9.66 -7.31 5.39
C ILE A 142 10.64 -7.25 4.20
N PRO A 143 10.20 -7.58 2.97
CA PRO A 143 11.07 -7.65 1.80
C PRO A 143 11.38 -6.26 1.22
N VAL A 144 12.53 -6.15 0.58
CA VAL A 144 12.90 -5.05 -0.31
C VAL A 144 13.30 -5.68 -1.64
N PHE A 145 12.81 -5.13 -2.73
CA PHE A 145 13.01 -5.62 -4.08
C PHE A 145 13.78 -4.60 -4.91
N ASP A 146 14.44 -5.06 -5.96
CA ASP A 146 15.06 -4.17 -6.95
C ASP A 146 14.12 -4.03 -8.16
N LEU A 147 13.91 -2.79 -8.64
CA LEU A 147 13.37 -2.54 -9.96
C LEU A 147 14.40 -2.93 -11.04
N ASP A 148 14.00 -2.99 -12.30
CA ASP A 148 14.90 -3.36 -13.39
C ASP A 148 16.07 -2.36 -13.60
N ASN A 149 15.89 -1.13 -13.14
CA ASN A 149 16.93 -0.10 -13.11
C ASN A 149 17.79 -0.11 -11.82
N GLY A 150 17.60 -1.08 -10.93
CA GLY A 150 18.36 -1.26 -9.68
C GLY A 150 17.89 -0.42 -8.50
N VAL A 151 16.82 0.37 -8.63
CA VAL A 151 16.25 1.13 -7.51
C VAL A 151 15.54 0.19 -6.53
N LYS A 152 15.79 0.36 -5.23
CA LYS A 152 15.25 -0.49 -4.17
C LYS A 152 13.85 -0.04 -3.75
N VAL A 153 12.87 -0.94 -3.95
CA VAL A 153 11.46 -0.71 -3.62
C VAL A 153 11.01 -1.59 -2.48
N ALA A 154 10.41 -0.98 -1.48
CA ALA A 154 9.64 -1.65 -0.44
C ALA A 154 8.14 -1.44 -0.66
N MET A 155 7.34 -2.32 -0.10
CA MET A 155 5.89 -2.27 -0.18
C MET A 155 5.29 -2.45 1.21
N MET A 156 4.27 -1.66 1.54
CA MET A 156 3.43 -1.83 2.73
C MET A 156 1.99 -1.41 2.39
N THR A 157 1.03 -1.84 3.18
CA THR A 157 -0.39 -1.66 2.83
C THR A 157 -1.12 -0.85 3.88
N CYS A 158 -1.71 0.29 3.48
CA CYS A 158 -2.73 1.03 4.23
C CYS A 158 -2.39 1.23 5.71
N TYR A 159 -2.94 0.40 6.61
CA TYR A 159 -2.75 0.47 8.06
C TYR A 159 -1.31 0.26 8.52
N ASP A 160 -0.49 -0.46 7.73
CA ASP A 160 0.94 -0.63 8.02
C ASP A 160 1.68 0.70 8.18
N ARG A 161 1.21 1.78 7.52
CA ARG A 161 1.82 3.11 7.60
C ARG A 161 1.86 3.69 9.01
N SER A 162 0.96 3.25 9.90
CA SER A 162 0.86 3.72 11.28
C SER A 162 1.91 3.12 12.22
N PHE A 163 2.73 2.18 11.75
CA PHE A 163 3.73 1.48 12.55
C PHE A 163 5.15 1.95 12.18
N PRO A 164 5.76 2.85 12.98
CA PRO A 164 7.08 3.41 12.70
C PRO A 164 8.19 2.35 12.60
N GLU A 165 8.00 1.22 13.27
CA GLU A 165 8.94 0.09 13.26
C GLU A 165 9.13 -0.48 11.86
N LEU A 166 8.04 -0.60 11.07
CA LEU A 166 8.10 -1.12 9.71
C LEU A 166 8.86 -0.14 8.78
N TRP A 167 8.63 1.15 8.92
CA TRP A 167 9.36 2.19 8.18
C TRP A 167 10.84 2.16 8.50
N ARG A 168 11.19 2.02 9.78
CA ARG A 168 12.58 1.92 10.22
C ARG A 168 13.24 0.64 9.70
N ALA A 169 12.53 -0.48 9.67
CA ALA A 169 13.03 -1.71 9.09
C ALA A 169 13.34 -1.57 7.60
N TYR A 170 12.47 -0.93 6.82
CA TYR A 170 12.70 -0.66 5.41
C TYR A 170 13.87 0.30 5.17
N TYR A 171 13.97 1.37 5.96
CA TYR A 171 15.12 2.28 5.91
C TYR A 171 16.44 1.52 6.10
N LEU A 172 16.53 0.68 7.13
CA LEU A 172 17.74 -0.09 7.45
C LEU A 172 18.04 -1.17 6.40
N ARG A 173 17.05 -1.64 5.66
CA ARG A 173 17.20 -2.55 4.52
C ARG A 173 17.53 -1.82 3.22
N GLY A 174 17.64 -0.49 3.25
CA GLY A 174 18.07 0.34 2.14
C GLY A 174 16.98 0.67 1.12
N ALA A 175 15.69 0.58 1.49
CA ALA A 175 14.62 1.00 0.60
C ALA A 175 14.81 2.47 0.16
N GLU A 176 14.63 2.72 -1.12
CA GLU A 176 14.72 4.04 -1.76
C GLU A 176 13.33 4.60 -2.07
N ILE A 177 12.41 3.69 -2.44
CA ILE A 177 11.00 3.97 -2.67
C ILE A 177 10.18 3.05 -1.76
N ILE A 178 9.15 3.59 -1.11
CA ILE A 178 8.19 2.83 -0.33
C ILE A 178 6.81 3.06 -0.91
N CYS A 179 6.24 2.03 -1.54
CA CYS A 179 4.87 2.05 -2.05
C CYS A 179 3.90 1.74 -0.91
N VAL A 180 2.86 2.56 -0.78
CA VAL A 180 1.81 2.46 0.24
C VAL A 180 0.43 2.45 -0.42
N PRO A 181 0.06 1.39 -1.14
CA PRO A 181 -1.31 1.18 -1.57
C PRO A 181 -2.27 1.21 -0.38
N ALA A 182 -3.35 1.96 -0.51
CA ALA A 182 -4.32 2.16 0.56
C ALA A 182 -5.77 2.08 0.04
N CYS A 183 -6.65 1.73 0.96
CA CYS A 183 -8.10 1.83 0.81
C CYS A 183 -8.64 2.43 2.11
N THR A 184 -8.35 3.72 2.32
CA THR A 184 -8.60 4.41 3.58
C THR A 184 -9.67 5.50 3.44
N MET A 185 -10.37 5.74 4.54
CA MET A 185 -11.54 6.62 4.57
C MET A 185 -11.74 7.25 5.95
N GLY A 186 -12.73 8.13 6.05
CA GLY A 186 -13.26 8.66 7.31
C GLY A 186 -12.29 9.60 8.03
N LEU A 187 -12.23 9.48 9.36
CA LEU A 187 -11.52 10.39 10.28
C LEU A 187 -9.99 10.47 10.06
N ARG A 188 -9.42 9.53 9.32
CA ARG A 188 -7.99 9.52 9.01
C ARG A 188 -7.57 10.52 7.93
N LYS A 189 -8.52 11.18 7.24
CA LYS A 189 -8.27 12.11 6.14
C LYS A 189 -7.24 13.19 6.50
N ASP A 190 -7.42 13.84 7.63
CA ASP A 190 -6.56 14.96 8.04
C ASP A 190 -5.16 14.51 8.50
N MET A 191 -5.07 13.31 9.05
CA MET A 191 -3.79 12.74 9.51
C MET A 191 -3.02 12.01 8.42
N PHE A 192 -3.68 11.59 7.34
CA PHE A 192 -3.08 10.76 6.29
C PHE A 192 -1.84 11.40 5.67
N VAL A 193 -1.95 12.65 5.27
CA VAL A 193 -0.86 13.40 4.64
C VAL A 193 0.28 13.65 5.63
N THR A 194 -0.03 14.16 6.83
CA THR A 194 0.96 14.47 7.87
C THR A 194 1.72 13.22 8.33
N GLU A 195 1.01 12.11 8.52
CA GLU A 195 1.60 10.81 8.86
C GLU A 195 2.62 10.39 7.80
N LEU A 196 2.23 10.41 6.52
CA LEU A 196 3.10 9.99 5.42
C LEU A 196 4.29 10.91 5.20
N GLN A 197 4.13 12.23 5.37
CA GLN A 197 5.25 13.19 5.31
C GLN A 197 6.28 12.91 6.41
N THR A 198 5.82 12.67 7.63
CA THR A 198 6.70 12.29 8.75
C THR A 198 7.43 10.99 8.45
N ARG A 199 6.74 9.98 7.92
CA ARG A 199 7.34 8.68 7.58
C ARG A 199 8.36 8.77 6.45
N ALA A 200 8.10 9.57 5.42
CA ALA A 200 9.05 9.81 4.34
C ALA A 200 10.35 10.43 4.88
N LEU A 201 10.23 11.43 5.76
CA LEU A 201 11.36 12.05 6.43
C LEU A 201 12.13 11.06 7.31
N GLU A 202 11.43 10.26 8.14
CA GLU A 202 12.05 9.29 9.05
C GLU A 202 12.74 8.12 8.34
N SER A 203 12.26 7.74 7.16
CA SER A 203 12.82 6.66 6.35
C SER A 203 13.82 7.13 5.31
N HIS A 204 13.94 8.45 5.10
CA HIS A 204 14.73 9.04 4.01
C HIS A 204 14.48 8.34 2.67
N SER A 205 13.21 8.08 2.36
CA SER A 205 12.78 7.40 1.15
C SER A 205 11.69 8.20 0.45
N TYR A 206 11.55 8.02 -0.86
CA TYR A 206 10.33 8.47 -1.53
C TYR A 206 9.16 7.60 -1.08
N VAL A 207 8.03 8.23 -0.80
CA VAL A 207 6.78 7.54 -0.45
C VAL A 207 5.78 7.75 -1.56
N ILE A 208 5.22 6.66 -2.08
CA ILE A 208 4.16 6.66 -3.09
C ILE A 208 2.91 6.10 -2.42
N ALA A 209 2.03 6.97 -1.97
CA ALA A 209 0.80 6.57 -1.30
C ALA A 209 -0.40 6.77 -2.24
N LEU A 210 -1.10 5.69 -2.51
CA LEU A 210 -2.23 5.68 -3.43
C LEU A 210 -3.48 5.18 -2.74
N ASN A 211 -4.57 5.90 -2.91
CA ASN A 211 -5.86 5.61 -2.34
C ASN A 211 -6.92 5.65 -3.44
N ARG A 212 -8.08 5.06 -3.22
CA ARG A 212 -9.26 5.27 -4.06
C ARG A 212 -10.03 6.51 -3.61
N ALA A 213 -10.88 7.05 -4.48
CA ALA A 213 -11.72 8.22 -4.20
C ALA A 213 -13.18 7.95 -4.51
N GLY A 214 -14.09 8.49 -3.70
CA GLY A 214 -15.54 8.41 -3.94
C GLY A 214 -16.28 7.61 -2.87
N GLU A 215 -17.59 7.51 -3.05
CA GLU A 215 -18.47 6.77 -2.15
C GLU A 215 -18.56 5.30 -2.55
N GLU A 216 -18.44 4.41 -1.57
CA GLU A 216 -18.54 2.96 -1.78
C GLU A 216 -19.45 2.35 -0.71
N LYS A 217 -20.29 1.41 -1.12
CA LYS A 217 -21.24 0.75 -0.24
C LYS A 217 -21.43 -0.70 -0.64
N THR A 218 -21.32 -1.63 0.32
CA THR A 218 -21.82 -2.99 0.12
C THR A 218 -23.32 -3.05 0.36
N GLU A 219 -24.00 -4.08 -0.15
CA GLU A 219 -25.45 -4.27 -0.01
C GLU A 219 -25.93 -4.26 1.46
N ASN A 220 -25.08 -4.66 2.39
CA ASN A 220 -25.41 -4.83 3.81
C ASN A 220 -24.94 -3.65 4.70
N GLU A 221 -24.52 -2.56 4.09
CA GLU A 221 -24.17 -1.34 4.82
C GLU A 221 -25.32 -0.33 4.76
N ASP A 222 -25.64 0.32 5.87
CA ASP A 222 -26.71 1.33 5.93
C ASP A 222 -26.32 2.61 5.19
N LYS A 223 -25.04 2.98 5.24
CA LYS A 223 -24.53 4.23 4.65
C LYS A 223 -23.26 3.97 3.83
N PRO A 224 -23.06 4.73 2.76
CA PRO A 224 -21.82 4.66 2.00
C PRO A 224 -20.63 5.15 2.84
N ARG A 225 -19.46 4.62 2.53
CA ARG A 225 -18.18 5.07 3.07
C ARG A 225 -17.48 5.94 2.04
N ILE A 226 -16.88 7.03 2.50
CA ILE A 226 -16.23 7.99 1.62
C ILE A 226 -14.73 7.74 1.66
N HIS A 227 -14.22 7.21 0.57
CA HIS A 227 -12.79 7.18 0.30
C HIS A 227 -12.35 8.57 -0.15
N PHE A 228 -11.40 9.16 0.54
CA PHE A 228 -11.10 10.57 0.39
C PHE A 228 -10.03 10.89 -0.67
N GLY A 229 -9.57 9.91 -1.44
CA GLY A 229 -8.48 10.13 -2.40
C GLY A 229 -7.18 10.52 -1.72
N LYS A 230 -6.69 11.72 -1.99
CA LYS A 230 -5.44 12.28 -1.43
C LYS A 230 -4.21 11.42 -1.71
N SER A 231 -4.19 10.79 -2.89
CA SER A 231 -2.99 10.10 -3.36
C SER A 231 -1.85 11.10 -3.52
N LEU A 232 -0.64 10.72 -3.10
CA LEU A 232 0.48 11.65 -3.10
C LEU A 232 1.83 10.93 -3.23
N ILE A 233 2.81 11.69 -3.72
CA ILE A 233 4.22 11.30 -3.74
C ILE A 233 4.99 12.31 -2.89
N ILE A 234 5.82 11.80 -1.98
CA ILE A 234 6.57 12.59 -1.00
C ILE A 234 8.05 12.30 -1.17
N ASP A 235 8.89 13.34 -1.08
CA ASP A 235 10.32 13.21 -1.16
C ASP A 235 10.97 12.78 0.17
N PRO A 236 12.26 12.40 0.18
CA PRO A 236 12.97 11.96 1.39
C PRO A 236 13.13 13.03 2.50
N LEU A 237 12.73 14.26 2.26
CA LEU A 237 12.71 15.35 3.24
C LEU A 237 11.29 15.68 3.74
N GLY A 238 10.29 14.88 3.33
CA GLY A 238 8.90 15.06 3.73
C GLY A 238 8.11 16.08 2.90
N ASN A 239 8.66 16.59 1.79
CA ASN A 239 7.94 17.52 0.92
C ASN A 239 7.03 16.74 -0.05
N ILE A 240 5.82 17.24 -0.26
CA ILE A 240 4.92 16.71 -1.27
C ILE A 240 5.43 17.12 -2.65
N VAL A 241 5.74 16.13 -3.49
CA VAL A 241 6.23 16.31 -4.86
C VAL A 241 5.06 16.39 -5.84
N ALA A 242 4.06 15.55 -5.62
CA ALA A 242 2.82 15.54 -6.39
C ALA A 242 1.67 15.01 -5.52
N SER A 243 0.45 15.50 -5.76
CA SER A 243 -0.74 15.06 -5.03
C SER A 243 -2.00 15.20 -5.86
N LEU A 244 -3.00 14.40 -5.50
CA LEU A 244 -4.38 14.51 -5.95
C LEU A 244 -5.26 14.82 -4.74
N GLU A 245 -6.45 15.32 -4.98
CA GLU A 245 -7.49 15.46 -3.96
C GLU A 245 -8.47 14.27 -4.06
N ASP A 246 -9.73 14.52 -4.29
CA ASP A 246 -10.79 13.51 -4.35
C ASP A 246 -11.25 13.17 -5.78
N GLU A 247 -10.46 13.53 -6.78
CA GLU A 247 -10.74 13.19 -8.16
C GLU A 247 -10.76 11.68 -8.36
N GLN A 248 -11.79 11.20 -9.02
CA GLN A 248 -11.96 9.80 -9.34
C GLN A 248 -11.45 9.47 -10.74
N TRP A 249 -10.96 8.23 -10.92
CA TRP A 249 -10.52 7.71 -12.22
C TRP A 249 -9.45 8.58 -12.86
N THR A 250 -8.44 8.90 -12.06
CA THR A 250 -7.31 9.72 -12.47
C THR A 250 -5.97 9.07 -12.10
N THR A 251 -4.89 9.67 -12.55
CA THR A 251 -3.52 9.21 -12.27
C THR A 251 -2.66 10.35 -11.76
N LEU A 252 -1.68 9.99 -10.96
CA LEU A 252 -0.64 10.88 -10.45
C LEU A 252 0.69 10.51 -11.11
N SER A 253 1.24 11.36 -11.97
CA SER A 253 2.53 11.11 -12.63
C SER A 253 3.57 12.14 -12.20
N THR A 254 4.80 11.68 -11.92
CA THR A 254 5.93 12.55 -11.63
C THR A 254 7.26 11.84 -11.89
N GLU A 255 8.32 12.63 -12.04
CA GLU A 255 9.70 12.15 -12.05
C GLU A 255 10.36 12.46 -10.70
N ILE A 256 10.95 11.45 -10.10
CA ILE A 256 11.74 11.56 -8.87
C ILE A 256 13.24 11.38 -9.18
N ASP A 257 14.09 11.93 -8.31
CA ASP A 257 15.53 11.77 -8.40
C ASP A 257 16.09 11.07 -7.16
N THR A 258 16.61 9.85 -7.34
CA THR A 258 17.17 9.07 -6.22
C THR A 258 18.40 9.73 -5.59
N ASP A 259 19.04 10.70 -6.23
CA ASP A 259 20.14 11.46 -5.61
C ASP A 259 19.66 12.32 -4.42
N ASN A 260 18.38 12.68 -4.37
CA ASN A 260 17.77 13.36 -3.21
C ASN A 260 17.77 12.47 -1.96
N ILE A 261 17.73 11.13 -2.13
CA ILE A 261 17.83 10.17 -1.01
C ILE A 261 19.21 10.26 -0.38
N ARG A 262 20.25 10.27 -1.21
CA ARG A 262 21.65 10.40 -0.75
C ARG A 262 21.88 11.74 -0.05
N TYR A 263 21.29 12.82 -0.62
CA TYR A 263 21.34 14.14 -0.01
C TYR A 263 20.66 14.17 1.36
N ALA A 264 19.44 13.61 1.48
CA ALA A 264 18.70 13.55 2.75
C ALA A 264 19.48 12.77 3.81
N ARG A 265 19.98 11.57 3.46
CA ARG A 265 20.78 10.72 4.36
C ARG A 265 22.10 11.37 4.79
N ALA A 266 22.74 12.12 3.92
CA ALA A 266 23.97 12.85 4.26
C ALA A 266 23.69 14.06 5.17
N ARG A 267 22.58 14.76 4.98
CA ARG A 267 22.20 15.94 5.73
C ARG A 267 21.63 15.62 7.12
N LEU A 268 20.80 14.57 7.19
CA LEU A 268 20.13 14.12 8.41
C LEU A 268 20.67 12.73 8.78
N ASN A 269 21.83 12.69 9.38
CA ASN A 269 22.61 11.47 9.59
C ASN A 269 22.08 10.62 10.76
N TRP A 270 20.77 10.45 10.85
CA TRP A 270 20.10 9.78 11.98
C TRP A 270 20.50 8.30 12.15
N GLU A 271 20.95 7.66 11.08
CA GLU A 271 21.43 6.28 11.17
C GLU A 271 22.62 6.13 12.11
N ARG A 272 23.56 7.08 12.08
CA ARG A 272 24.75 7.09 12.97
C ARG A 272 24.41 7.43 14.41
N ASP A 273 23.37 8.28 14.59
CA ASP A 273 23.02 8.79 15.90
C ASP A 273 22.00 7.90 16.64
N ARG A 274 21.61 6.78 16.03
CA ARG A 274 20.74 5.78 16.67
C ARG A 274 21.48 5.02 17.78
N HIS A 275 20.72 4.66 18.82
CA HIS A 275 21.14 3.83 19.93
C HIS A 275 20.37 2.51 19.96
N PRO A 276 20.57 1.60 18.97
CA PRO A 276 19.75 0.36 18.87
C PRO A 276 19.84 -0.51 20.11
N GLU A 277 20.94 -0.43 20.87
CA GLU A 277 21.15 -1.13 22.15
C GLU A 277 20.14 -0.75 23.23
N LEU A 278 19.46 0.40 23.10
CA LEU A 278 18.43 0.88 24.02
C LEU A 278 17.00 0.54 23.58
N TYR A 279 16.83 0.05 22.35
CA TYR A 279 15.50 -0.14 21.74
C TYR A 279 14.97 -1.56 21.85
N GLY A 280 15.60 -2.42 22.66
CA GLY A 280 15.16 -3.81 22.85
C GLY A 280 13.69 -3.96 23.26
N ILE A 281 13.19 -3.00 24.02
CA ILE A 281 11.78 -2.93 24.44
C ILE A 281 10.78 -2.93 23.28
N ILE A 282 11.16 -2.42 22.11
CA ILE A 282 10.29 -2.37 20.91
C ILE A 282 10.02 -3.78 20.36
N SER A 283 10.98 -4.69 20.52
CA SER A 283 10.86 -6.08 20.06
C SER A 283 10.45 -7.07 21.14
N ASP A 284 10.30 -6.61 22.39
CA ASP A 284 9.88 -7.46 23.53
C ASP A 284 8.37 -7.63 23.53
N VAL A 285 7.91 -8.79 23.07
CA VAL A 285 6.48 -9.13 23.01
C VAL A 285 5.85 -9.28 24.40
N ASN A 286 6.64 -9.53 25.45
CA ASN A 286 6.14 -9.67 26.81
C ASN A 286 5.90 -8.30 27.44
N TYR A 287 6.82 -7.34 27.22
CA TYR A 287 6.66 -5.97 27.70
C TYR A 287 5.37 -5.32 27.19
N ALA A 288 5.05 -5.51 25.93
CA ALA A 288 3.81 -4.99 25.33
C ALA A 288 2.54 -5.60 25.98
N ARG A 289 2.63 -6.81 26.52
CA ARG A 289 1.50 -7.49 27.21
C ARG A 289 1.39 -7.11 28.67
N GLU A 290 2.49 -6.81 29.35
CA GLU A 290 2.53 -6.50 30.77
C GLU A 290 2.39 -5.00 31.06
N GLY A 291 2.92 -4.15 30.19
CA GLY A 291 2.97 -2.70 30.39
C GLY A 291 1.78 -1.93 29.81
N LEU A 292 1.06 -2.49 28.85
CA LEU A 292 -0.20 -1.92 28.42
C LEU A 292 -1.31 -2.45 29.33
N ILE A 293 -1.66 -1.65 30.32
CA ILE A 293 -2.89 -1.83 31.10
C ILE A 293 -4.07 -1.63 30.15
N TYR A 294 -4.35 -2.63 29.34
CA TYR A 294 -5.70 -2.83 28.87
C TYR A 294 -6.44 -3.38 30.09
N GLU A 295 -6.88 -2.47 30.95
CA GLU A 295 -7.93 -2.83 31.88
C GLU A 295 -9.04 -3.46 31.04
N ARG A 296 -9.27 -4.76 31.28
CA ARG A 296 -10.40 -5.49 30.74
C ARG A 296 -11.66 -4.87 31.34
N GLY A 297 -12.12 -3.76 30.76
CA GLY A 297 -13.21 -2.99 31.36
C GLY A 297 -13.72 -1.80 30.57
N PHE A 298 -13.24 -1.58 29.33
CA PHE A 298 -13.84 -0.54 28.48
C PHE A 298 -14.56 -1.15 27.30
#